data_419877c5ccfc7430ac84922a1ea2cf66
#
_entry.id   419877c5ccfc7430ac84922a1ea2cf66
#
_cell.length_a   1.000
_cell.length_b   1.000
_cell.length_c   1.000
_cell.angle_alpha   90.00
_cell.angle_beta   90.00
_cell.angle_gamma   90.00
#
_symmetry.space_group_name_H-M   'P 1'
#
loop_
_entity.id
_entity.type
_entity.pdbx_description
1 polymer ?
#
loop_
_entity_poly.entity_id
_entity_poly.type
_entity_poly.pdbx_seq_one_letter_code
_entity_poly.pdbx_strand_id
1 'polypeptide(L)'
;LDTKENIWKMVDTVNDFEGTRPDVPNVAAICVYPLFVETVKQALTAQEVKIASVAGGFPSSQTFTEVKIAETAMAVMQGADEIDVVMNLGYFMEDNFEELTEELQEIKESCRHAHLKVILETGALVTTENIQKASILAMYSGADFIKTSTGKGYPGATFEAAYTMCKAIKTYHSITGNKVGIKISGGVRTAEDAVR
;
A
#
# COMPACT_ATOMS: atom_id res chain seq x y z
N LEU A 1 10.37 -16.50 -4.59
CA LEU A 1 10.33 -15.82 -5.90
C LEU A 1 8.95 -15.98 -6.53
N ASP A 2 8.37 -14.86 -6.99
CA ASP A 2 7.10 -14.90 -7.70
C ASP A 2 7.36 -15.31 -9.15
N THR A 3 6.50 -16.18 -9.68
CA THR A 3 6.49 -16.61 -11.07
C THR A 3 5.08 -16.44 -11.62
N LYS A 4 4.92 -16.37 -12.95
CA LYS A 4 3.60 -16.32 -13.57
C LYS A 4 2.70 -17.46 -13.10
N GLU A 5 3.26 -18.66 -12.97
CA GLU A 5 2.52 -19.84 -12.50
C GLU A 5 1.99 -19.66 -11.07
N ASN A 6 2.82 -19.13 -10.16
CA ASN A 6 2.38 -18.86 -8.78
C ASN A 6 1.32 -17.77 -8.72
N ILE A 7 1.44 -16.73 -9.56
CA ILE A 7 0.43 -15.69 -9.67
C ILE A 7 -0.89 -16.25 -10.20
N TRP A 8 -0.88 -17.08 -11.24
CA TRP A 8 -2.08 -17.73 -11.74
C TRP A 8 -2.77 -18.60 -10.67
N LYS A 9 -2.02 -19.42 -9.94
CA LYS A 9 -2.59 -20.21 -8.83
C LYS A 9 -3.24 -19.34 -7.75
N MET A 10 -2.64 -18.20 -7.44
CA MET A 10 -3.22 -17.25 -6.48
C MET A 10 -4.51 -16.64 -7.03
N VAL A 11 -4.53 -16.22 -8.29
CA VAL A 11 -5.72 -15.67 -8.95
C VAL A 11 -6.83 -16.71 -9.06
N ASP A 12 -6.51 -17.94 -9.43
CA ASP A 12 -7.48 -19.06 -9.47
C ASP A 12 -8.14 -19.27 -8.11
N THR A 13 -7.36 -19.23 -7.02
CA THR A 13 -7.92 -19.34 -5.65
C THR A 13 -8.94 -18.24 -5.36
N VAL A 14 -8.68 -17.01 -5.82
CA VAL A 14 -9.58 -15.86 -5.64
C VAL A 14 -10.83 -16.01 -6.52
N ASN A 15 -10.66 -16.42 -7.76
CA ASN A 15 -11.77 -16.68 -8.68
C ASN A 15 -12.67 -17.81 -8.17
N ASP A 16 -12.09 -18.91 -7.70
CA ASP A 16 -12.82 -20.07 -7.19
C ASP A 16 -13.57 -19.77 -5.89
N PHE A 17 -13.11 -18.78 -5.11
CA PHE A 17 -13.80 -18.34 -3.90
C PHE A 17 -15.08 -17.57 -4.22
N GLU A 18 -15.16 -16.91 -5.38
CA GLU A 18 -16.30 -16.09 -5.76
C GLU A 18 -17.62 -16.85 -5.71
N GLY A 19 -18.56 -16.37 -4.89
CA GLY A 19 -19.89 -16.97 -4.74
C GLY A 19 -19.96 -18.26 -3.93
N THR A 20 -18.85 -18.81 -3.43
CA THR A 20 -18.85 -20.03 -2.60
C THR A 20 -19.44 -19.78 -1.21
N ARG A 21 -19.31 -18.56 -0.72
CA ARG A 21 -19.76 -18.09 0.59
C ARG A 21 -20.52 -16.78 0.44
N PRO A 22 -21.86 -16.79 0.29
CA PRO A 22 -22.65 -15.57 0.08
C PRO A 22 -22.59 -14.57 1.25
N ASP A 23 -22.24 -15.06 2.44
CA ASP A 23 -22.11 -14.31 3.69
C ASP A 23 -20.70 -13.71 3.90
N VAL A 24 -19.73 -14.08 3.07
CA VAL A 24 -18.33 -13.64 3.17
C VAL A 24 -17.90 -13.00 1.85
N PRO A 25 -17.56 -11.71 1.84
CA PRO A 25 -17.03 -11.07 0.63
C PRO A 25 -15.68 -11.66 0.24
N ASN A 26 -15.37 -11.60 -1.04
CA ASN A 26 -14.04 -11.94 -1.55
C ASN A 26 -12.98 -10.96 -1.02
N VAL A 27 -11.70 -11.22 -1.31
CA VAL A 27 -10.63 -10.29 -0.96
C VAL A 27 -10.83 -8.94 -1.65
N ALA A 28 -10.43 -7.87 -1.00
CA ALA A 28 -10.56 -6.51 -1.56
C ALA A 28 -9.61 -6.29 -2.75
N ALA A 29 -8.40 -6.86 -2.70
CA ALA A 29 -7.41 -6.72 -3.75
C ALA A 29 -6.39 -7.87 -3.74
N ILE A 30 -5.82 -8.13 -4.92
CA ILE A 30 -4.62 -8.95 -5.10
C ILE A 30 -3.44 -7.99 -5.28
N CYS A 31 -2.40 -8.14 -4.45
CA CYS A 31 -1.21 -7.27 -4.52
C CYS A 31 -0.01 -8.04 -5.08
N VAL A 32 0.58 -7.52 -6.15
CA VAL A 32 1.68 -8.15 -6.89
C VAL A 32 2.81 -7.15 -7.19
N TYR A 33 3.94 -7.65 -7.66
CA TYR A 33 4.97 -6.82 -8.27
C TYR A 33 4.51 -6.30 -9.65
N PRO A 34 5.02 -5.14 -10.11
CA PRO A 34 4.56 -4.49 -11.35
C PRO A 34 4.54 -5.41 -12.56
N LEU A 35 5.55 -6.27 -12.69
CA LEU A 35 5.68 -7.23 -13.79
C LEU A 35 4.47 -8.18 -13.94
N PHE A 36 3.71 -8.39 -12.88
CA PHE A 36 2.59 -9.36 -12.85
C PHE A 36 1.21 -8.71 -12.94
N VAL A 37 1.11 -7.38 -13.00
CA VAL A 37 -0.18 -6.66 -13.07
C VAL A 37 -1.00 -7.14 -14.27
N GLU A 38 -0.39 -7.17 -15.46
CA GLU A 38 -1.05 -7.65 -16.67
C GLU A 38 -1.47 -9.12 -16.56
N THR A 39 -0.64 -9.96 -15.93
CA THR A 39 -0.96 -11.38 -15.70
C THR A 39 -2.22 -11.53 -14.83
N VAL A 40 -2.31 -10.76 -13.74
CA VAL A 40 -3.51 -10.74 -12.90
C VAL A 40 -4.72 -10.24 -13.68
N LYS A 41 -4.57 -9.14 -14.40
CA LYS A 41 -5.66 -8.54 -15.19
C LYS A 41 -6.25 -9.50 -16.22
N GLN A 42 -5.41 -10.32 -16.84
CA GLN A 42 -5.86 -11.32 -17.82
C GLN A 42 -6.56 -12.53 -17.20
N ALA A 43 -6.21 -12.89 -15.97
CA ALA A 43 -6.68 -14.11 -15.31
C ALA A 43 -7.83 -13.86 -14.30
N LEU A 44 -7.93 -12.65 -13.74
CA LEU A 44 -8.90 -12.33 -12.70
C LEU A 44 -10.31 -12.18 -13.29
N THR A 45 -11.24 -13.01 -12.82
CA THR A 45 -12.66 -12.98 -13.20
C THR A 45 -13.58 -12.61 -12.04
N ALA A 46 -13.10 -12.75 -10.79
CA ALA A 46 -13.84 -12.37 -9.60
C ALA A 46 -14.21 -10.88 -9.63
N GLN A 47 -15.48 -10.61 -9.33
CA GLN A 47 -16.04 -9.26 -9.36
C GLN A 47 -15.55 -8.43 -8.18
N GLU A 48 -15.35 -7.12 -8.41
CA GLU A 48 -14.99 -6.14 -7.38
C GLU A 48 -13.62 -6.35 -6.70
N VAL A 49 -12.87 -7.40 -7.06
CA VAL A 49 -11.49 -7.58 -6.59
C VAL A 49 -10.57 -6.65 -7.37
N LYS A 50 -9.85 -5.80 -6.65
CA LYS A 50 -8.93 -4.81 -7.23
C LYS A 50 -7.56 -5.42 -7.50
N ILE A 51 -6.81 -4.81 -8.42
CA ILE A 51 -5.41 -5.13 -8.67
C ILE A 51 -4.55 -4.07 -8.02
N ALA A 52 -3.79 -4.46 -7.00
CA ALA A 52 -2.81 -3.62 -6.37
C ALA A 52 -1.41 -3.98 -6.85
N SER A 53 -0.57 -2.98 -7.08
CA SER A 53 0.84 -3.17 -7.41
C SER A 53 1.72 -2.45 -6.41
N VAL A 54 2.78 -3.11 -5.96
CA VAL A 54 3.89 -2.37 -5.34
C VAL A 54 4.65 -1.61 -6.42
N ALA A 55 5.21 -0.45 -6.09
CA ALA A 55 6.01 0.35 -7.01
C ALA A 55 7.00 1.24 -6.23
N GLY A 56 7.71 2.12 -6.95
CA GLY A 56 8.60 3.08 -6.33
C GLY A 56 9.86 2.47 -5.72
N GLY A 57 10.42 1.43 -6.34
CA GLY A 57 11.60 0.73 -5.83
C GLY A 57 11.32 -0.10 -4.58
N PHE A 58 10.13 -0.67 -4.49
CA PHE A 58 9.74 -1.53 -3.37
C PHE A 58 10.71 -2.71 -3.17
N PRO A 59 11.13 -3.05 -1.92
CA PRO A 59 10.63 -2.53 -0.65
C PRO A 59 11.46 -1.36 -0.07
N SER A 60 12.58 -1.00 -0.63
CA SER A 60 13.52 -0.05 -0.01
C SER A 60 13.21 1.42 -0.30
N SER A 61 12.54 1.71 -1.40
CA SER A 61 12.31 3.08 -1.88
C SER A 61 13.59 3.89 -2.17
N GLN A 62 14.74 3.22 -2.28
CA GLN A 62 16.05 3.86 -2.47
C GLN A 62 16.43 3.92 -3.96
N THR A 63 15.65 4.66 -4.74
CA THR A 63 15.91 4.94 -6.15
C THR A 63 15.48 6.37 -6.48
N PHE A 64 15.78 6.82 -7.68
CA PHE A 64 15.43 8.16 -8.15
C PHE A 64 13.91 8.36 -8.22
N THR A 65 13.45 9.56 -7.92
CA THR A 65 12.03 9.92 -7.96
C THR A 65 11.43 9.69 -9.33
N GLU A 66 12.14 10.02 -10.41
CA GLU A 66 11.70 9.80 -11.80
C GLU A 66 11.49 8.32 -12.11
N VAL A 67 12.30 7.44 -11.53
CA VAL A 67 12.12 5.98 -11.66
C VAL A 67 10.87 5.51 -10.94
N LYS A 68 10.62 6.03 -9.74
CA LYS A 68 9.40 5.72 -8.96
C LYS A 68 8.13 6.16 -9.71
N ILE A 69 8.16 7.37 -10.29
CA ILE A 69 7.07 7.91 -11.11
C ILE A 69 6.84 7.03 -12.33
N ALA A 70 7.90 6.68 -13.06
CA ALA A 70 7.80 5.84 -14.25
C ALA A 70 7.25 4.45 -13.94
N GLU A 71 7.76 3.78 -12.89
CA GLU A 71 7.27 2.47 -12.45
C GLU A 71 5.79 2.50 -12.05
N THR A 72 5.39 3.54 -11.29
CA THR A 72 3.99 3.78 -10.91
C THR A 72 3.10 3.94 -12.13
N ALA A 73 3.47 4.83 -13.06
CA ALA A 73 2.70 5.07 -14.28
C ALA A 73 2.58 3.81 -15.14
N MET A 74 3.63 3.01 -15.26
CA MET A 74 3.61 1.74 -15.99
C MET A 74 2.67 0.72 -15.34
N ALA A 75 2.72 0.57 -14.02
CA ALA A 75 1.81 -0.33 -13.30
C ALA A 75 0.34 0.06 -13.50
N VAL A 76 0.02 1.35 -13.43
CA VAL A 76 -1.33 1.87 -13.70
C VAL A 76 -1.75 1.61 -15.16
N MET A 77 -0.88 1.84 -16.12
CA MET A 77 -1.15 1.55 -17.54
C MET A 77 -1.43 0.08 -17.81
N GLN A 78 -0.77 -0.82 -17.08
CA GLN A 78 -1.02 -2.27 -17.16
C GLN A 78 -2.33 -2.69 -16.48
N GLY A 79 -2.93 -1.83 -15.69
CA GLY A 79 -4.25 -2.04 -15.11
C GLY A 79 -4.29 -2.16 -13.59
N ALA A 80 -3.30 -1.66 -12.88
CA ALA A 80 -3.38 -1.54 -11.44
C ALA A 80 -4.43 -0.50 -11.03
N ASP A 81 -5.32 -0.88 -10.13
CA ASP A 81 -6.32 0.00 -9.50
C ASP A 81 -5.75 0.72 -8.27
N GLU A 82 -4.71 0.15 -7.69
CA GLU A 82 -4.09 0.62 -6.43
C GLU A 82 -2.56 0.47 -6.52
N ILE A 83 -1.84 1.45 -6.00
CA ILE A 83 -0.38 1.47 -5.97
C ILE A 83 0.11 1.59 -4.54
N ASP A 84 0.92 0.63 -4.10
CA ASP A 84 1.53 0.58 -2.78
C ASP A 84 3.01 1.03 -2.88
N VAL A 85 3.36 2.20 -2.36
CA VAL A 85 4.73 2.76 -2.41
C VAL A 85 5.25 2.99 -0.99
N VAL A 86 6.49 2.63 -0.74
CA VAL A 86 7.15 2.96 0.54
C VAL A 86 7.59 4.42 0.51
N MET A 87 7.27 5.19 1.56
CA MET A 87 7.82 6.53 1.68
C MET A 87 9.36 6.49 1.78
N ASN A 88 10.03 7.55 1.34
CA ASN A 88 11.47 7.64 1.46
C ASN A 88 11.89 7.78 2.94
N LEU A 89 12.28 6.65 3.54
CA LEU A 89 12.70 6.62 4.95
C LEU A 89 13.95 7.47 5.21
N GLY A 90 14.85 7.56 4.22
CA GLY A 90 16.05 8.40 4.32
C GLY A 90 15.67 9.87 4.53
N TYR A 91 14.83 10.41 3.67
CA TYR A 91 14.33 11.79 3.81
C TYR A 91 13.62 12.01 5.15
N PHE A 92 12.79 11.04 5.58
CA PHE A 92 12.10 11.15 6.86
C PHE A 92 13.07 11.20 8.05
N MET A 93 14.08 10.33 8.07
CA MET A 93 15.06 10.24 9.16
C MET A 93 16.03 11.45 9.22
N GLU A 94 16.22 12.13 8.10
CA GLU A 94 17.03 13.34 7.98
C GLU A 94 16.21 14.64 8.17
N ASP A 95 14.91 14.51 8.51
CA ASP A 95 13.95 15.62 8.61
C ASP A 95 13.76 16.40 7.29
N ASN A 96 14.09 15.81 6.15
CA ASN A 96 13.89 16.37 4.81
C ASN A 96 12.43 16.17 4.37
N PHE A 97 11.51 16.84 5.08
CA PHE A 97 10.07 16.65 4.88
C PHE A 97 9.55 17.30 3.61
N GLU A 98 10.20 18.35 3.12
CA GLU A 98 9.85 19.01 1.87
C GLU A 98 10.06 18.05 0.70
N GLU A 99 11.25 17.50 0.55
CA GLU A 99 11.58 16.51 -0.48
C GLU A 99 10.72 15.23 -0.38
N LEU A 100 10.44 14.78 0.85
CA LEU A 100 9.57 13.63 1.08
C LEU A 100 8.15 13.87 0.57
N THR A 101 7.59 15.05 0.87
CA THR A 101 6.21 15.37 0.47
C THR A 101 6.10 15.67 -1.01
N GLU A 102 7.08 16.34 -1.61
CA GLU A 102 7.16 16.57 -3.06
C GLU A 102 7.23 15.22 -3.82
N GLU A 103 8.12 14.31 -3.44
CA GLU A 103 8.21 12.98 -4.04
C GLU A 103 6.87 12.23 -3.97
N LEU A 104 6.21 12.23 -2.82
CA LEU A 104 4.92 11.55 -2.66
C LEU A 104 3.80 12.20 -3.49
N GLN A 105 3.80 13.52 -3.65
CA GLN A 105 2.85 14.25 -4.49
C GLN A 105 3.03 13.90 -5.97
N GLU A 106 4.27 13.89 -6.47
CA GLU A 106 4.57 13.50 -7.85
C GLU A 106 4.17 12.05 -8.14
N ILE A 107 4.43 11.14 -7.19
CA ILE A 107 3.97 9.75 -7.27
C ILE A 107 2.45 9.70 -7.29
N LYS A 108 1.75 10.47 -6.43
CA LYS A 108 0.29 10.54 -6.43
C LYS A 108 -0.27 11.02 -7.77
N GLU A 109 0.32 12.03 -8.36
CA GLU A 109 -0.09 12.52 -9.69
C GLU A 109 0.08 11.43 -10.76
N SER A 110 1.14 10.63 -10.68
CA SER A 110 1.38 9.53 -11.62
C SER A 110 0.39 8.37 -11.47
N CYS A 111 -0.25 8.23 -10.31
CA CYS A 111 -1.32 7.24 -10.07
C CYS A 111 -2.59 7.53 -10.88
N ARG A 112 -2.81 8.76 -11.34
CA ARG A 112 -4.03 9.17 -12.08
C ARG A 112 -5.31 8.79 -11.33
N HIS A 113 -6.02 7.75 -11.84
CA HIS A 113 -7.26 7.23 -11.26
C HIS A 113 -7.04 6.16 -10.18
N ALA A 114 -5.83 5.62 -10.09
CA ALA A 114 -5.51 4.60 -9.10
C ALA A 114 -5.35 5.19 -7.69
N HIS A 115 -5.67 4.41 -6.67
CA HIS A 115 -5.45 4.80 -5.30
C HIS A 115 -3.98 4.64 -4.91
N LEU A 116 -3.42 5.65 -4.25
CA LEU A 116 -2.09 5.57 -3.65
C LEU A 116 -2.19 5.10 -2.20
N LYS A 117 -1.47 4.02 -1.87
CA LYS A 117 -1.26 3.57 -0.50
C LYS A 117 0.21 3.81 -0.13
N VAL A 118 0.44 4.69 0.83
CA VAL A 118 1.79 4.99 1.32
C VAL A 118 2.15 4.06 2.47
N ILE A 119 3.19 3.25 2.27
CA ILE A 119 3.75 2.37 3.30
C ILE A 119 4.69 3.18 4.17
N LEU A 120 4.34 3.30 5.46
CA LEU A 120 5.13 4.06 6.42
C LEU A 120 6.34 3.29 6.94
N GLU A 121 6.33 1.96 6.83
CA GLU A 121 7.32 1.03 7.40
C GLU A 121 7.49 1.26 8.91
N THR A 122 6.39 1.09 9.63
CA THR A 122 6.30 1.43 11.07
C THR A 122 7.34 0.74 11.94
N GLY A 123 7.82 -0.44 11.52
CA GLY A 123 8.93 -1.12 12.20
C GLY A 123 10.27 -0.39 12.12
N ALA A 124 10.48 0.44 11.09
CA ALA A 124 11.67 1.30 10.95
C ALA A 124 11.51 2.61 11.72
N LEU A 125 10.28 3.12 11.85
CA LEU A 125 10.00 4.39 12.54
C LEU A 125 10.12 4.30 14.06
N VAL A 126 9.95 3.13 14.62
CA VAL A 126 10.14 2.73 16.01
C VAL A 126 9.21 3.41 17.02
N THR A 127 9.07 4.74 16.98
CA THR A 127 8.29 5.50 17.98
C THR A 127 6.89 5.89 17.45
N THR A 128 5.95 5.99 18.37
CA THR A 128 4.58 6.46 18.04
C THR A 128 4.59 7.88 17.49
N GLU A 129 5.54 8.71 17.93
CA GLU A 129 5.72 10.08 17.47
C GLU A 129 6.11 10.14 15.99
N ASN A 130 7.08 9.31 15.58
CA ASN A 130 7.48 9.18 14.18
C ASN A 130 6.37 8.59 13.33
N ILE A 131 5.66 7.57 13.83
CA ILE A 131 4.52 6.97 13.12
C ILE A 131 3.41 8.01 12.90
N GLN A 132 3.10 8.81 13.91
CA GLN A 132 2.11 9.87 13.79
C GLN A 132 2.55 10.94 12.77
N LYS A 133 3.81 11.42 12.87
CA LYS A 133 4.38 12.41 11.93
C LYS A 133 4.34 11.90 10.50
N ALA A 134 4.84 10.69 10.25
CA ALA A 134 4.84 10.06 8.94
C ALA A 134 3.42 9.88 8.38
N SER A 135 2.45 9.47 9.22
CA SER A 135 1.05 9.37 8.84
C SER A 135 0.49 10.70 8.34
N ILE A 136 0.76 11.78 9.07
CA ILE A 136 0.29 13.13 8.71
C ILE A 136 0.93 13.59 7.40
N LEU A 137 2.25 13.46 7.25
CA LEU A 137 2.96 13.83 6.02
C LEU A 137 2.40 13.08 4.80
N ALA A 138 2.24 11.76 4.90
CA ALA A 138 1.70 10.94 3.81
C ALA A 138 0.27 11.36 3.41
N MET A 139 -0.60 11.64 4.39
CA MET A 139 -1.98 12.06 4.12
C MET A 139 -2.05 13.45 3.46
N TYR A 140 -1.24 14.41 3.91
CA TYR A 140 -1.16 15.73 3.28
C TYR A 140 -0.52 15.70 1.89
N SER A 141 0.29 14.69 1.59
CA SER A 141 0.85 14.45 0.25
C SER A 141 -0.13 13.75 -0.72
N GLY A 142 -1.36 13.46 -0.28
CA GLY A 142 -2.41 12.92 -1.13
C GLY A 142 -2.58 11.40 -1.09
N ALA A 143 -2.05 10.72 -0.08
CA ALA A 143 -2.31 9.29 0.11
C ALA A 143 -3.81 9.01 0.31
N ASP A 144 -4.35 8.05 -0.43
CA ASP A 144 -5.73 7.54 -0.24
C ASP A 144 -5.77 6.54 0.92
N PHE A 145 -4.66 5.86 1.16
CA PHE A 145 -4.45 4.95 2.30
C PHE A 145 -3.06 5.16 2.88
N ILE A 146 -2.93 4.95 4.18
CA ILE A 146 -1.64 4.72 4.82
C ILE A 146 -1.53 3.25 5.24
N LYS A 147 -0.35 2.66 5.04
CA LYS A 147 -0.09 1.24 5.26
C LYS A 147 1.05 1.06 6.25
N THR A 148 0.95 0.05 7.12
CA THR A 148 1.95 -0.13 8.17
C THR A 148 3.32 -0.55 7.64
N SER A 149 3.40 -1.62 6.84
CA SER A 149 4.67 -2.32 6.62
C SER A 149 4.79 -2.96 5.25
N THR A 150 6.02 -3.13 4.77
CA THR A 150 6.33 -3.92 3.57
C THR A 150 6.22 -5.41 3.79
N GLY A 151 6.50 -5.88 5.00
CA GLY A 151 6.64 -7.29 5.34
C GLY A 151 7.95 -7.92 4.84
N LYS A 152 8.97 -7.12 4.47
CA LYS A 152 10.20 -7.61 3.84
C LYS A 152 11.48 -7.44 4.68
N GLY A 153 11.65 -6.37 5.40
CA GLY A 153 12.93 -6.11 6.08
C GLY A 153 12.81 -5.74 7.56
N TYR A 154 11.70 -5.11 7.93
CA TYR A 154 11.45 -4.63 9.27
C TYR A 154 10.32 -5.41 9.95
N PRO A 155 10.17 -5.30 11.30
CA PRO A 155 9.01 -5.85 11.98
C PRO A 155 7.69 -5.42 11.32
N GLY A 156 6.74 -6.35 11.27
CA GLY A 156 5.41 -6.09 10.70
C GLY A 156 4.54 -5.21 11.58
N ALA A 157 3.25 -5.23 11.29
CA ALA A 157 2.27 -4.43 12.01
C ALA A 157 2.21 -4.78 13.51
N THR A 158 2.01 -3.75 14.33
CA THR A 158 1.69 -3.87 15.77
C THR A 158 0.38 -3.15 16.06
N PHE A 159 -0.29 -3.56 17.14
CA PHE A 159 -1.51 -2.86 17.60
C PHE A 159 -1.24 -1.39 17.92
N GLU A 160 -0.08 -1.10 18.52
CA GLU A 160 0.32 0.26 18.86
C GLU A 160 0.49 1.14 17.59
N ALA A 161 1.16 0.61 16.57
CA ALA A 161 1.31 1.32 15.30
C ALA A 161 -0.06 1.55 14.63
N ALA A 162 -0.90 0.51 14.56
CA ALA A 162 -2.24 0.61 13.97
C ALA A 162 -3.10 1.65 14.71
N TYR A 163 -3.11 1.62 16.03
CA TYR A 163 -3.84 2.59 16.86
C TYR A 163 -3.34 4.02 16.64
N THR A 164 -2.02 4.21 16.57
CA THR A 164 -1.42 5.54 16.33
C THR A 164 -1.83 6.08 14.95
N MET A 165 -1.78 5.24 13.92
CA MET A 165 -2.23 5.59 12.57
C MET A 165 -3.72 5.94 12.54
N CYS A 166 -4.57 5.17 13.20
CA CYS A 166 -6.01 5.47 13.31
C CYS A 166 -6.27 6.81 13.99
N LYS A 167 -5.51 7.15 15.04
CA LYS A 167 -5.58 8.48 15.67
C LYS A 167 -5.18 9.60 14.71
N ALA A 168 -4.09 9.41 13.96
CA ALA A 168 -3.66 10.38 12.96
C ALA A 168 -4.72 10.59 11.87
N ILE A 169 -5.32 9.51 11.34
CA ILE A 169 -6.43 9.57 10.37
C ILE A 169 -7.62 10.36 10.95
N LYS A 170 -8.01 10.06 12.19
CA LYS A 170 -9.14 10.76 12.85
C LYS A 170 -8.86 12.26 12.98
N THR A 171 -7.65 12.63 13.40
CA THR A 171 -7.22 14.04 13.49
C THR A 171 -7.23 14.72 12.12
N TYR A 172 -6.62 14.08 11.12
CA TYR A 172 -6.61 14.59 9.74
C TYR A 172 -8.02 14.80 9.20
N HIS A 173 -8.91 13.82 9.38
CA HIS A 173 -10.31 13.93 8.96
C HIS A 173 -11.05 15.08 9.66
N SER A 174 -10.82 15.28 10.97
CA SER A 174 -11.47 16.36 11.71
C SER A 174 -11.07 17.76 11.24
N ILE A 175 -9.85 17.89 10.66
CA ILE A 175 -9.31 19.16 10.17
C ILE A 175 -9.69 19.40 8.70
N THR A 176 -9.60 18.37 7.86
CA THR A 176 -9.71 18.51 6.41
C THR A 176 -11.06 18.06 5.85
N GLY A 177 -11.81 17.24 6.57
CA GLY A 177 -13.01 16.54 6.08
C GLY A 177 -12.69 15.34 5.18
N ASN A 178 -11.45 15.16 4.76
CA ASN A 178 -11.04 14.05 3.87
C ASN A 178 -10.98 12.72 4.63
N LYS A 179 -11.35 11.65 3.95
CA LYS A 179 -11.24 10.28 4.48
C LYS A 179 -10.03 9.60 3.87
N VAL A 180 -9.17 9.06 4.71
CA VAL A 180 -8.02 8.22 4.32
C VAL A 180 -8.21 6.84 4.93
N GLY A 181 -7.95 5.80 4.14
CA GLY A 181 -8.03 4.42 4.60
C GLY A 181 -6.76 3.98 5.33
N ILE A 182 -6.85 2.84 6.02
CA ILE A 182 -5.71 2.19 6.66
C ILE A 182 -5.56 0.78 6.13
N LYS A 183 -4.31 0.34 5.91
CA LYS A 183 -3.98 -1.05 5.60
C LYS A 183 -2.98 -1.58 6.61
N ILE A 184 -3.40 -2.59 7.35
CA ILE A 184 -2.52 -3.31 8.29
C ILE A 184 -1.87 -4.45 7.52
N SER A 185 -0.54 -4.50 7.53
CA SER A 185 0.23 -5.49 6.77
C SER A 185 1.53 -5.89 7.44
N GLY A 186 2.07 -7.04 7.03
CA GLY A 186 3.26 -7.62 7.65
C GLY A 186 2.93 -8.43 8.90
N GLY A 187 2.99 -9.77 8.77
CA GLY A 187 2.73 -10.69 9.87
C GLY A 187 1.30 -11.23 9.97
N VAL A 188 0.33 -10.63 9.31
CA VAL A 188 -1.05 -11.13 9.25
C VAL A 188 -1.09 -12.31 8.26
N ARG A 189 -1.23 -13.53 8.77
CA ARG A 189 -1.13 -14.77 7.96
C ARG A 189 -2.34 -15.67 8.08
N THR A 190 -3.15 -15.48 9.10
CA THR A 190 -4.33 -16.29 9.39
C THR A 190 -5.56 -15.41 9.56
N ALA A 191 -6.75 -16.00 9.44
CA ALA A 191 -7.99 -15.30 9.74
C ALA A 191 -8.04 -14.84 11.21
N GLU A 192 -7.45 -15.61 12.14
CA GLU A 192 -7.37 -15.23 13.55
C GLU A 192 -6.51 -13.98 13.75
N ASP A 193 -5.37 -13.85 13.04
CA ASP A 193 -4.54 -12.65 13.08
C ASP A 193 -5.32 -11.42 12.56
N ALA A 194 -6.19 -11.62 11.57
CA ALA A 194 -6.96 -10.53 10.96
C ALA A 194 -8.15 -10.06 11.81
N VAL A 195 -8.66 -10.88 12.72
CA VAL A 195 -9.82 -10.57 13.58
C VAL A 195 -9.39 -9.89 14.88
N ARG A 196 -8.14 -10.00 15.27
CA ARG A 196 -7.60 -9.31 16.45
C ARG A 196 -7.49 -7.82 16.22
#